data_9eff6fc041cc9cb767f162179a8d3a89
#
_entry.id   9eff6fc041cc9cb767f162179a8d3a89
#
_cell.length_a   1.000
_cell.length_b   1.000
_cell.length_c   1.000
_cell.angle_alpha   90.00
_cell.angle_beta   90.00
_cell.angle_gamma   90.00
#
_symmetry.space_group_name_H-M   'P 1'
#
loop_
_entity.id
_entity.type
_entity.pdbx_description
1 polymer ?
#
loop_
_entity_poly.entity_id
_entity_poly.type
_entity_poly.pdbx_seq_one_letter_code
_entity_poly.pdbx_strand_id
1 'polypeptide(L)'
;MKRYILPFLLLSLFFVACTNPCAICGEDPCVCPGPDPENTIYYTESDEIIANPERGFLVQVYYESSDLQSKTTVKTVQSNRIDQKITLYLHSYYLTDYMESDISQAFLDRMEANFKALRAGGGKAVLRYSYKHDNSNKAKPWDTSLDWMKRHVDQLAPYWQEYTDVILLVQAGFIGVWGEWYYTSNFKQNPRTDEDYAPRWELVNYILDKLPEDRQLGLRTPTFKMRYLQMNGGDVTPLAEHEAYTGTAKARLCAFNDCFLASADDVGTYSNAEVERPFWAEDTKYTFMGGETCGTCANRSKGENAVKEMAEYHWTYINRDYHKDVLNSWFDGGYMNQIKRRLGYRFVLDKAIPSEAPKAGDNYTIFLTLRNVGFASLHNPRAVELVFVSKNDPTKKFVYKQDMDPRFWMPGETTVVTLRAKLDNQMAGEYGVYLNLPDAYDILHDNPAFSIRLANEDIWDEKTGYNHLTDLILE
;
A
#
# COMPACT_ATOMS: atom_id res chain seq x y z
N MET A 1 1.35 30.39 43.65
CA MET A 1 1.49 29.11 42.95
C MET A 1 0.28 28.24 43.23
N LYS A 2 -0.69 28.22 42.32
CA LYS A 2 -1.89 27.36 42.42
C LYS A 2 -1.65 26.16 41.53
N ARG A 3 -1.56 24.99 42.16
CA ARG A 3 -1.46 23.69 41.45
C ARG A 3 -2.86 23.32 40.97
N TYR A 4 -3.05 23.18 39.66
CA TYR A 4 -4.24 22.54 39.07
C TYR A 4 -4.00 21.04 39.06
N ILE A 5 -4.82 20.30 39.81
CA ILE A 5 -4.91 18.82 39.76
C ILE A 5 -5.92 18.48 38.66
N LEU A 6 -5.45 17.86 37.60
CA LEU A 6 -6.28 17.28 36.55
C LEU A 6 -6.84 15.94 37.08
N PRO A 7 -8.13 15.66 37.02
CA PRO A 7 -8.65 14.36 37.40
C PRO A 7 -8.33 13.34 36.28
N PHE A 8 -7.48 12.38 36.59
CA PHE A 8 -7.37 11.14 35.81
C PHE A 8 -8.71 10.40 35.93
N LEU A 9 -9.45 10.26 34.84
CA LEU A 9 -10.56 9.33 34.74
C LEU A 9 -9.97 7.92 34.64
N LEU A 10 -9.92 7.22 35.77
CA LEU A 10 -9.63 5.78 35.81
C LEU A 10 -10.81 5.07 35.10
N LEU A 11 -10.56 4.50 33.94
CA LEU A 11 -11.41 3.46 33.37
C LEU A 11 -11.32 2.25 34.33
N SER A 12 -12.32 2.04 35.16
CA SER A 12 -12.42 0.87 36.00
C SER A 12 -12.71 -0.35 35.14
N LEU A 13 -11.67 -1.07 34.78
CA LEU A 13 -11.77 -2.48 34.36
C LEU A 13 -12.37 -3.24 35.54
N PHE A 14 -13.61 -3.68 35.42
CA PHE A 14 -14.23 -4.60 36.38
C PHE A 14 -13.54 -5.96 36.25
N PHE A 15 -12.52 -6.20 37.07
CA PHE A 15 -12.01 -7.55 37.30
C PHE A 15 -13.00 -8.28 38.21
N VAL A 16 -13.62 -9.32 37.70
CA VAL A 16 -14.35 -10.28 38.56
C VAL A 16 -13.29 -11.08 39.33
N ALA A 17 -13.16 -10.82 40.62
CA ALA A 17 -12.28 -11.60 41.48
C ALA A 17 -12.86 -13.02 41.65
N CYS A 18 -12.27 -14.00 40.97
CA CYS A 18 -12.53 -15.40 41.18
C CYS A 18 -11.79 -15.85 42.48
N THR A 19 -12.44 -16.57 43.35
CA THR A 19 -11.87 -17.11 44.63
C THR A 19 -11.13 -18.43 44.41
N ASN A 20 -11.04 -18.92 43.17
CA ASN A 20 -10.30 -20.10 42.75
C ASN A 20 -9.55 -19.81 41.46
N PRO A 21 -8.49 -20.58 41.13
CA PRO A 21 -7.81 -20.42 39.83
C PRO A 21 -8.82 -20.44 38.69
N CYS A 22 -8.66 -19.48 37.75
CA CYS A 22 -9.59 -19.33 36.65
C CYS A 22 -9.62 -20.60 35.80
N ALA A 23 -10.82 -21.13 35.54
CA ALA A 23 -10.97 -22.32 34.70
C ALA A 23 -10.50 -22.15 33.25
N ILE A 24 -10.29 -20.89 32.80
CA ILE A 24 -9.86 -20.55 31.46
C ILE A 24 -8.34 -20.33 31.39
N CYS A 25 -7.77 -19.52 32.29
CA CYS A 25 -6.34 -19.19 32.26
C CYS A 25 -5.52 -19.87 33.38
N GLY A 26 -6.14 -20.47 34.39
CA GLY A 26 -5.45 -21.10 35.50
C GLY A 26 -4.83 -20.14 36.52
N GLU A 27 -4.97 -18.81 36.35
CA GLU A 27 -4.36 -17.79 37.21
C GLU A 27 -5.29 -17.35 38.35
N ASP A 28 -4.71 -16.96 39.50
CA ASP A 28 -5.41 -16.37 40.64
C ASP A 28 -4.61 -15.12 41.13
N PRO A 29 -5.13 -13.89 40.99
CA PRO A 29 -6.44 -13.55 40.43
C PRO A 29 -6.53 -13.77 38.92
N CYS A 30 -7.73 -14.09 38.44
CA CYS A 30 -7.99 -14.29 37.01
C CYS A 30 -7.61 -13.05 36.19
N VAL A 31 -6.75 -13.22 35.17
CA VAL A 31 -6.33 -12.19 34.23
C VAL A 31 -7.08 -12.24 32.89
N CYS A 32 -8.06 -13.17 32.77
CA CYS A 32 -8.90 -13.23 31.58
C CYS A 32 -9.69 -11.92 31.40
N PRO A 33 -9.83 -11.39 30.20
CA PRO A 33 -10.80 -10.32 29.96
C PRO A 33 -12.20 -10.82 30.32
N GLY A 34 -13.01 -9.95 30.95
CA GLY A 34 -14.41 -10.26 31.22
C GLY A 34 -15.18 -10.58 29.92
N PRO A 35 -16.39 -11.16 30.06
CA PRO A 35 -17.24 -11.39 28.90
C PRO A 35 -17.48 -10.07 28.15
N ASP A 36 -17.55 -10.16 26.81
CA ASP A 36 -17.95 -9.02 26.01
C ASP A 36 -19.33 -8.49 26.43
N PRO A 37 -19.60 -7.17 26.35
CA PRO A 37 -20.92 -6.60 26.60
C PRO A 37 -22.03 -7.28 25.78
N GLU A 38 -23.27 -7.30 26.28
CA GLU A 38 -24.40 -7.96 25.61
C GLU A 38 -24.69 -7.34 24.21
N ASN A 39 -24.37 -6.07 24.00
CA ASN A 39 -24.55 -5.37 22.72
C ASN A 39 -23.35 -5.58 21.75
N THR A 40 -22.46 -6.53 22.01
CA THR A 40 -21.35 -6.86 21.11
C THR A 40 -21.85 -7.54 19.84
N ILE A 41 -21.43 -7.00 18.71
CA ILE A 41 -21.72 -7.54 17.38
C ILE A 41 -20.48 -8.26 16.88
N TYR A 42 -20.61 -9.51 16.43
CA TYR A 42 -19.53 -10.31 15.84
C TYR A 42 -19.72 -10.43 14.34
N TYR A 43 -18.60 -10.46 13.60
CA TYR A 43 -18.59 -10.52 12.15
C TYR A 43 -17.86 -11.75 11.64
N THR A 44 -18.34 -12.33 10.56
CA THR A 44 -17.73 -13.50 9.92
C THR A 44 -16.66 -13.06 8.95
N GLU A 45 -15.45 -13.61 9.06
CA GLU A 45 -14.38 -13.40 8.08
C GLU A 45 -14.73 -14.09 6.76
N SER A 46 -14.49 -13.39 5.65
CA SER A 46 -14.69 -13.89 4.27
C SER A 46 -13.38 -14.38 3.67
N ASP A 47 -13.45 -15.49 2.93
CA ASP A 47 -12.34 -16.03 2.14
C ASP A 47 -12.27 -15.45 0.70
N GLU A 48 -13.13 -14.49 0.36
CA GLU A 48 -13.19 -13.88 -0.97
C GLU A 48 -11.88 -13.17 -1.33
N ILE A 49 -11.48 -13.26 -2.59
CA ILE A 49 -10.40 -12.43 -3.17
C ILE A 49 -11.02 -11.09 -3.54
N ILE A 50 -10.65 -10.04 -2.82
CA ILE A 50 -11.25 -8.71 -2.90
C ILE A 50 -10.38 -7.79 -3.78
N ALA A 51 -11.03 -7.05 -4.68
CA ALA A 51 -10.39 -6.04 -5.53
C ALA A 51 -10.21 -4.70 -4.79
N ASN A 52 -9.50 -4.72 -3.67
CA ASN A 52 -9.17 -3.51 -2.92
C ASN A 52 -8.10 -2.69 -3.64
N PRO A 53 -8.09 -1.35 -3.50
CA PRO A 53 -7.07 -0.49 -4.08
C PRO A 53 -5.69 -0.73 -3.46
N GLU A 54 -4.64 -0.36 -4.20
CA GLU A 54 -3.25 -0.26 -3.70
C GLU A 54 -2.60 -1.56 -3.22
N ARG A 55 -3.08 -2.74 -3.64
CA ARG A 55 -2.56 -4.05 -3.21
C ARG A 55 -2.78 -5.16 -4.23
N GLY A 56 -2.02 -6.24 -4.10
CA GLY A 56 -2.29 -7.48 -4.81
C GLY A 56 -1.40 -7.73 -6.03
N PHE A 57 -1.85 -8.57 -6.94
CA PHE A 57 -1.15 -8.74 -8.21
C PHE A 57 -1.29 -7.48 -9.07
N LEU A 58 -0.24 -7.15 -9.86
CA LEU A 58 -0.31 -6.09 -10.85
C LEU A 58 -0.19 -6.64 -12.28
N VAL A 59 -0.74 -5.89 -13.24
CA VAL A 59 -0.56 -6.09 -14.67
C VAL A 59 0.57 -5.21 -15.16
N GLN A 60 1.53 -5.78 -15.89
CA GLN A 60 2.58 -4.98 -16.51
C GLN A 60 2.16 -4.52 -17.91
N VAL A 61 2.34 -3.22 -18.19
CA VAL A 61 2.08 -2.63 -19.50
C VAL A 61 3.31 -1.87 -19.96
N TYR A 62 3.82 -2.27 -21.13
CA TYR A 62 4.99 -1.66 -21.76
C TYR A 62 4.56 -0.61 -22.77
N TYR A 63 5.17 0.56 -22.70
CA TYR A 63 4.96 1.69 -23.60
C TYR A 63 6.27 2.13 -24.23
N GLU A 64 6.44 1.82 -25.51
CA GLU A 64 7.58 2.31 -26.29
C GLU A 64 7.40 3.78 -26.66
N SER A 65 8.51 4.49 -26.92
CA SER A 65 8.48 5.89 -27.34
C SER A 65 7.74 6.10 -28.67
N SER A 66 7.81 5.11 -29.56
CA SER A 66 7.11 5.11 -30.86
C SER A 66 5.63 4.72 -30.77
N ASP A 67 5.18 4.16 -29.65
CA ASP A 67 3.82 3.66 -29.45
C ASP A 67 2.93 4.77 -28.90
N LEU A 68 2.19 5.43 -29.76
CA LEU A 68 1.37 6.60 -29.41
C LEU A 68 -0.06 6.25 -28.97
N GLN A 69 -0.44 4.97 -28.99
CA GLN A 69 -1.77 4.55 -28.53
C GLN A 69 -1.74 4.02 -27.10
N SER A 70 -2.76 4.37 -26.32
CA SER A 70 -2.94 3.83 -24.98
C SER A 70 -3.32 2.35 -25.03
N LYS A 71 -2.62 1.53 -24.23
CA LYS A 71 -2.96 0.12 -23.97
C LYS A 71 -3.79 -0.02 -22.70
N THR A 72 -3.80 1.02 -21.84
CA THR A 72 -4.63 1.11 -20.64
C THR A 72 -5.91 1.86 -20.98
N THR A 73 -7.03 1.16 -21.01
CA THR A 73 -8.36 1.74 -21.28
C THR A 73 -9.26 1.56 -20.07
N VAL A 74 -10.27 2.41 -19.91
CA VAL A 74 -11.27 2.28 -18.84
C VAL A 74 -11.86 0.86 -18.80
N LYS A 75 -12.24 0.31 -19.97
CA LYS A 75 -12.79 -1.03 -20.10
C LYS A 75 -11.82 -2.10 -19.60
N THR A 76 -10.53 -2.02 -19.99
CA THR A 76 -9.51 -2.99 -19.56
C THR A 76 -9.29 -2.92 -18.05
N VAL A 77 -9.25 -1.71 -17.48
CA VAL A 77 -9.09 -1.51 -16.03
C VAL A 77 -10.28 -2.06 -15.26
N GLN A 78 -11.51 -1.77 -15.70
CA GLN A 78 -12.73 -2.31 -15.09
C GLN A 78 -12.81 -3.84 -15.18
N SER A 79 -12.50 -4.44 -16.34
CA SER A 79 -12.49 -5.90 -16.50
C SER A 79 -11.45 -6.56 -15.59
N ASN A 80 -10.22 -6.03 -15.52
CA ASN A 80 -9.21 -6.57 -14.61
C ASN A 80 -9.64 -6.48 -13.14
N ARG A 81 -10.28 -5.37 -12.75
CA ARG A 81 -10.79 -5.18 -11.39
C ARG A 81 -11.93 -6.15 -11.06
N ILE A 82 -12.91 -6.28 -11.94
CA ILE A 82 -14.12 -7.09 -11.71
C ILE A 82 -13.81 -8.58 -11.84
N ASP A 83 -13.18 -8.99 -12.95
CA ASP A 83 -13.04 -10.40 -13.32
C ASP A 83 -11.81 -11.04 -12.66
N GLN A 84 -10.73 -10.28 -12.51
CA GLN A 84 -9.44 -10.80 -12.03
C GLN A 84 -9.06 -10.29 -10.63
N LYS A 85 -9.84 -9.37 -10.07
CA LYS A 85 -9.58 -8.73 -8.77
C LYS A 85 -8.24 -7.99 -8.73
N ILE A 86 -7.82 -7.41 -9.86
CA ILE A 86 -6.57 -6.66 -10.01
C ILE A 86 -6.87 -5.19 -10.19
N THR A 87 -6.28 -4.35 -9.33
CA THR A 87 -6.42 -2.89 -9.31
C THR A 87 -5.10 -2.16 -9.58
N LEU A 88 -3.97 -2.90 -9.69
CA LEU A 88 -2.65 -2.33 -9.86
C LEU A 88 -2.06 -2.60 -11.24
N TYR A 89 -1.27 -1.64 -11.71
CA TYR A 89 -0.59 -1.66 -13.00
C TYR A 89 0.86 -1.22 -12.84
N LEU A 90 1.82 -1.96 -13.41
CA LEU A 90 3.17 -1.46 -13.64
C LEU A 90 3.23 -0.86 -15.04
N HIS A 91 3.26 0.45 -15.14
CA HIS A 91 3.47 1.16 -16.40
C HIS A 91 4.97 1.38 -16.61
N SER A 92 5.55 0.59 -17.49
CA SER A 92 6.96 0.69 -17.92
C SER A 92 7.04 1.54 -19.18
N TYR A 93 7.51 2.79 -19.05
CA TYR A 93 7.67 3.75 -20.14
C TYR A 93 9.11 3.75 -20.64
N TYR A 94 9.31 3.34 -21.89
CA TYR A 94 10.61 3.33 -22.55
C TYR A 94 10.80 4.62 -23.37
N LEU A 95 11.73 5.47 -22.92
CA LEU A 95 12.05 6.77 -23.50
C LEU A 95 13.15 6.64 -24.58
N THR A 96 13.12 5.57 -25.37
CA THR A 96 14.19 5.15 -26.28
C THR A 96 14.55 6.24 -27.29
N ASP A 97 13.55 6.94 -27.85
CA ASP A 97 13.76 7.96 -28.87
C ASP A 97 14.11 9.35 -28.30
N TYR A 98 14.08 9.48 -26.95
CA TYR A 98 14.29 10.77 -26.26
C TYR A 98 15.62 10.84 -25.49
N MET A 99 16.60 9.96 -25.79
CA MET A 99 17.86 9.91 -25.04
C MET A 99 18.64 11.23 -25.01
N GLU A 100 18.53 12.04 -26.05
CA GLU A 100 19.17 13.34 -26.17
C GLU A 100 18.19 14.41 -26.73
N SER A 101 16.91 14.28 -26.38
CA SER A 101 15.85 15.22 -26.76
C SER A 101 14.72 15.23 -25.73
N ASP A 102 13.89 16.25 -25.79
CA ASP A 102 12.68 16.32 -24.97
C ASP A 102 11.71 15.18 -25.31
N ILE A 103 10.99 14.72 -24.29
CA ILE A 103 9.84 13.81 -24.46
C ILE A 103 8.79 14.56 -25.29
N SER A 104 8.29 13.94 -26.35
CA SER A 104 7.28 14.56 -27.21
C SER A 104 5.95 14.75 -26.48
N GLN A 105 5.22 15.81 -26.85
CA GLN A 105 3.90 16.06 -26.28
C GLN A 105 2.94 14.88 -26.54
N ALA A 106 3.00 14.24 -27.70
CA ALA A 106 2.18 13.07 -28.03
C ALA A 106 2.43 11.89 -27.07
N PHE A 107 3.67 11.69 -26.62
CA PHE A 107 3.98 10.67 -25.60
C PHE A 107 3.40 11.05 -24.24
N LEU A 108 3.55 12.31 -23.84
CA LEU A 108 2.99 12.83 -22.58
C LEU A 108 1.46 12.77 -22.56
N ASP A 109 0.79 13.14 -23.67
CA ASP A 109 -0.66 13.06 -23.82
C ASP A 109 -1.16 11.60 -23.71
N ARG A 110 -0.43 10.63 -24.27
CA ARG A 110 -0.75 9.21 -24.10
C ARG A 110 -0.59 8.77 -22.64
N MET A 111 0.49 9.20 -21.98
CA MET A 111 0.70 8.89 -20.55
C MET A 111 -0.44 9.46 -19.70
N GLU A 112 -0.86 10.68 -19.98
CA GLU A 112 -2.01 11.30 -19.33
C GLU A 112 -3.31 10.53 -19.58
N ALA A 113 -3.54 10.08 -20.82
CA ALA A 113 -4.70 9.24 -21.13
C ALA A 113 -4.71 7.93 -20.34
N ASN A 114 -3.55 7.33 -20.07
CA ASN A 114 -3.45 6.16 -19.20
C ASN A 114 -3.88 6.48 -17.77
N PHE A 115 -3.46 7.61 -17.20
CA PHE A 115 -3.87 8.02 -15.84
C PHE A 115 -5.38 8.31 -15.76
N LYS A 116 -5.94 8.99 -16.76
CA LYS A 116 -7.40 9.19 -16.87
C LYS A 116 -8.16 7.87 -16.93
N ALA A 117 -7.65 6.89 -17.66
CA ALA A 117 -8.25 5.56 -17.75
C ALA A 117 -8.18 4.78 -16.43
N LEU A 118 -7.07 4.87 -15.69
CA LEU A 118 -6.94 4.30 -14.35
C LEU A 118 -7.94 4.94 -13.39
N ARG A 119 -8.03 6.27 -13.34
CA ARG A 119 -8.96 7.03 -12.49
C ARG A 119 -10.41 6.62 -12.76
N ALA A 120 -10.81 6.55 -14.03
CA ALA A 120 -12.18 6.18 -14.40
C ALA A 120 -12.47 4.68 -14.25
N GLY A 121 -11.47 3.81 -14.32
CA GLY A 121 -11.62 2.36 -14.27
C GLY A 121 -11.47 1.74 -12.87
N GLY A 122 -10.97 2.49 -11.88
CA GLY A 122 -10.72 1.98 -10.53
C GLY A 122 -9.37 1.29 -10.36
N GLY A 123 -8.32 1.83 -11.01
CA GLY A 123 -6.95 1.31 -10.92
C GLY A 123 -5.93 2.36 -10.48
N LYS A 124 -4.76 1.92 -10.00
CA LYS A 124 -3.59 2.76 -9.70
C LYS A 124 -2.33 2.17 -10.33
N ALA A 125 -1.32 3.01 -10.55
CA ALA A 125 -0.08 2.61 -11.22
C ALA A 125 1.15 2.69 -10.31
N VAL A 126 2.03 1.71 -10.46
CA VAL A 126 3.46 1.82 -10.22
C VAL A 126 4.09 2.34 -11.51
N LEU A 127 4.88 3.39 -11.45
CA LEU A 127 5.51 3.98 -12.63
C LEU A 127 6.99 3.62 -12.69
N ARG A 128 7.45 3.23 -13.87
CA ARG A 128 8.88 3.03 -14.15
C ARG A 128 9.22 3.64 -15.51
N TYR A 129 10.28 4.42 -15.54
CA TYR A 129 10.84 5.00 -16.76
C TYR A 129 12.23 4.42 -17.02
N SER A 130 12.54 4.12 -18.28
CA SER A 130 13.86 3.66 -18.70
C SER A 130 14.07 3.98 -20.18
N TYR A 131 15.26 3.71 -20.71
CA TYR A 131 15.57 4.03 -22.11
C TYR A 131 15.67 2.78 -22.98
N LYS A 132 16.01 1.64 -22.42
CA LYS A 132 16.19 0.38 -23.13
C LYS A 132 15.64 -0.81 -22.35
N HIS A 133 15.20 -1.82 -23.08
CA HIS A 133 14.84 -3.15 -22.56
C HIS A 133 15.73 -4.29 -23.11
N ASP A 134 16.73 -3.97 -23.93
CA ASP A 134 17.71 -4.90 -24.46
C ASP A 134 19.10 -4.59 -23.87
N ASN A 135 19.68 -5.58 -23.19
CA ASN A 135 21.01 -5.48 -22.56
C ASN A 135 22.15 -5.92 -23.47
N SER A 136 21.89 -6.18 -24.75
CA SER A 136 22.94 -6.51 -25.70
C SER A 136 23.86 -5.32 -25.97
N ASN A 137 25.12 -5.59 -26.31
CA ASN A 137 26.06 -4.53 -26.67
C ASN A 137 25.63 -3.71 -27.91
N LYS A 138 24.75 -4.25 -28.74
CA LYS A 138 24.20 -3.57 -29.92
C LYS A 138 23.16 -2.50 -29.54
N ALA A 139 22.53 -2.63 -28.36
CA ALA A 139 21.54 -1.69 -27.88
C ALA A 139 22.14 -0.46 -27.17
N LYS A 140 23.48 -0.39 -27.03
CA LYS A 140 24.15 0.77 -26.42
C LYS A 140 23.95 2.05 -27.23
N PRO A 141 23.92 3.22 -26.57
CA PRO A 141 23.96 3.40 -25.11
C PRO A 141 22.69 2.86 -24.46
N TRP A 142 22.82 2.29 -23.24
CA TRP A 142 21.70 1.69 -22.50
C TRP A 142 20.86 2.72 -21.72
N ASP A 143 21.48 3.85 -21.39
CA ASP A 143 20.85 4.99 -20.74
C ASP A 143 21.46 6.29 -21.24
N THR A 144 20.92 7.42 -20.82
CA THR A 144 21.37 8.77 -21.17
C THR A 144 22.12 9.45 -20.03
N SER A 145 22.56 10.69 -20.23
CA SER A 145 23.24 11.50 -19.22
C SER A 145 22.30 11.91 -18.07
N LEU A 146 22.86 12.20 -16.91
CA LEU A 146 22.12 12.69 -15.75
C LEU A 146 21.34 13.97 -16.06
N ASP A 147 21.91 14.87 -16.87
CA ASP A 147 21.25 16.13 -17.25
C ASP A 147 19.98 15.87 -18.08
N TRP A 148 20.02 14.94 -19.02
CA TRP A 148 18.83 14.54 -19.78
C TRP A 148 17.82 13.84 -18.88
N MET A 149 18.24 12.99 -17.95
CA MET A 149 17.33 12.36 -16.97
C MET A 149 16.58 13.41 -16.16
N LYS A 150 17.28 14.42 -15.63
CA LYS A 150 16.65 15.53 -14.89
C LYS A 150 15.66 16.31 -15.76
N ARG A 151 16.02 16.58 -17.01
CA ARG A 151 15.13 17.27 -17.94
C ARG A 151 13.86 16.47 -18.24
N HIS A 152 13.97 15.14 -18.35
CA HIS A 152 12.80 14.27 -18.49
C HIS A 152 11.96 14.25 -17.21
N VAL A 153 12.59 14.22 -16.04
CA VAL A 153 11.88 14.34 -14.75
C VAL A 153 11.10 15.65 -14.69
N ASP A 154 11.68 16.79 -15.13
CA ASP A 154 10.97 18.07 -15.19
C ASP A 154 9.74 18.04 -16.11
N GLN A 155 9.80 17.29 -17.23
CA GLN A 155 8.64 17.13 -18.12
C GLN A 155 7.56 16.19 -17.54
N LEU A 156 7.95 15.20 -16.71
CA LEU A 156 7.04 14.21 -16.10
C LEU A 156 6.40 14.72 -14.81
N ALA A 157 7.12 15.56 -14.06
CA ALA A 157 6.70 16.02 -12.73
C ALA A 157 5.31 16.69 -12.70
N PRO A 158 4.89 17.54 -13.65
CA PRO A 158 3.55 18.11 -13.66
C PRO A 158 2.45 17.04 -13.70
N TYR A 159 2.68 15.93 -14.41
CA TYR A 159 1.75 14.81 -14.49
C TYR A 159 1.74 13.99 -13.19
N TRP A 160 2.87 13.83 -12.50
CA TRP A 160 2.92 13.18 -11.21
C TRP A 160 2.14 13.97 -10.15
N GLN A 161 2.19 15.29 -10.20
CA GLN A 161 1.42 16.18 -9.32
C GLN A 161 -0.09 16.12 -9.62
N GLU A 162 -0.48 16.21 -10.89
CA GLU A 162 -1.89 16.22 -11.33
C GLU A 162 -2.60 14.88 -11.11
N TYR A 163 -1.86 13.76 -11.26
CA TYR A 163 -2.41 12.40 -11.19
C TYR A 163 -1.91 11.61 -9.98
N THR A 164 -1.51 12.30 -8.91
CA THR A 164 -1.04 11.68 -7.66
C THR A 164 -2.03 10.65 -7.12
N ASP A 165 -3.31 10.92 -7.23
CA ASP A 165 -4.42 10.07 -6.78
C ASP A 165 -4.39 8.66 -7.39
N VAL A 166 -3.90 8.50 -8.62
CA VAL A 166 -3.80 7.20 -9.30
C VAL A 166 -2.37 6.68 -9.42
N ILE A 167 -1.39 7.34 -8.81
CA ILE A 167 -0.02 6.86 -8.70
C ILE A 167 0.17 6.21 -7.33
N LEU A 168 0.50 4.91 -7.31
CA LEU A 168 0.84 4.21 -6.08
C LEU A 168 2.21 4.64 -5.57
N LEU A 169 3.21 4.53 -6.43
CA LEU A 169 4.60 4.91 -6.21
C LEU A 169 5.32 5.06 -7.56
N VAL A 170 6.49 5.68 -7.55
CA VAL A 170 7.42 5.70 -8.68
C VAL A 170 8.63 4.83 -8.35
N GLN A 171 9.06 3.95 -9.23
CA GLN A 171 10.35 3.28 -9.11
C GLN A 171 11.43 4.21 -9.68
N ALA A 172 12.60 4.26 -9.05
CA ALA A 172 13.64 5.24 -9.39
C ALA A 172 14.03 5.21 -10.88
N GLY A 173 14.02 4.04 -11.50
CA GLY A 173 14.10 3.90 -12.95
C GLY A 173 15.28 4.60 -13.60
N PHE A 174 15.11 5.07 -14.81
CA PHE A 174 16.00 5.85 -15.68
C PHE A 174 17.38 5.24 -15.93
N ILE A 175 18.11 4.83 -14.89
CA ILE A 175 19.49 4.32 -14.99
C ILE A 175 19.46 2.87 -15.43
N GLY A 176 20.21 2.56 -16.47
CA GLY A 176 20.43 1.23 -16.99
C GLY A 176 19.26 0.60 -17.74
N VAL A 177 19.47 -0.60 -18.23
CA VAL A 177 18.44 -1.37 -18.90
C VAL A 177 17.31 -1.68 -17.95
N TRP A 178 16.06 -1.61 -18.39
CA TRP A 178 14.81 -1.75 -17.62
C TRP A 178 14.62 -0.74 -16.49
N GLY A 179 15.60 0.19 -16.26
CA GLY A 179 15.57 1.10 -15.12
C GLY A 179 15.88 0.40 -13.79
N GLU A 180 16.68 -0.66 -13.82
CA GLU A 180 17.05 -1.46 -12.65
C GLU A 180 18.45 -1.14 -12.10
N TRP A 181 19.10 -0.12 -12.64
CA TRP A 181 20.41 0.39 -12.23
C TRP A 181 21.61 -0.54 -12.55
N TYR A 182 21.35 -1.57 -13.35
CA TYR A 182 22.35 -2.43 -13.97
C TYR A 182 22.44 -2.20 -15.48
N TYR A 183 23.53 -2.63 -16.11
CA TYR A 183 23.76 -2.46 -17.55
C TYR A 183 23.62 -0.98 -17.97
N THR A 184 24.37 -0.09 -17.30
CA THR A 184 24.39 1.35 -17.58
C THR A 184 25.56 1.71 -18.48
N SER A 185 25.39 2.76 -19.32
CA SER A 185 26.43 3.34 -20.17
C SER A 185 27.02 4.63 -19.60
N ASN A 186 26.23 5.36 -18.82
CA ASN A 186 26.61 6.70 -18.33
C ASN A 186 26.97 6.71 -16.84
N PHE A 187 26.71 5.61 -16.12
CA PHE A 187 27.00 5.50 -14.68
C PHE A 187 27.96 4.34 -14.41
N LYS A 188 28.54 4.30 -13.24
CA LYS A 188 29.39 3.16 -12.84
C LYS A 188 28.56 1.89 -12.73
N GLN A 189 28.88 0.83 -13.49
CA GLN A 189 28.10 -0.42 -13.51
C GLN A 189 28.13 -1.16 -12.17
N ASN A 190 29.28 -1.22 -11.51
CA ASN A 190 29.46 -1.82 -10.19
C ASN A 190 30.00 -0.77 -9.25
N PRO A 191 29.17 0.16 -8.73
CA PRO A 191 29.62 1.23 -7.87
C PRO A 191 30.16 0.68 -6.54
N ARG A 192 31.25 1.25 -6.04
CA ARG A 192 31.88 0.83 -4.78
C ARG A 192 32.25 1.99 -3.87
N THR A 193 32.56 3.15 -4.43
CA THR A 193 32.92 4.36 -3.68
C THR A 193 31.76 5.35 -3.66
N ASP A 194 31.83 6.31 -2.76
CA ASP A 194 30.82 7.36 -2.65
C ASP A 194 30.74 8.19 -3.94
N GLU A 195 31.87 8.41 -4.63
CA GLU A 195 31.92 9.10 -5.92
C GLU A 195 31.21 8.30 -7.02
N ASP A 196 31.31 6.95 -6.99
CA ASP A 196 30.61 6.07 -7.93
C ASP A 196 29.08 6.16 -7.74
N TYR A 197 28.62 6.37 -6.51
CA TYR A 197 27.19 6.46 -6.16
C TYR A 197 26.62 7.87 -6.29
N ALA A 198 27.41 8.91 -6.12
CA ALA A 198 26.95 10.31 -6.06
C ALA A 198 25.97 10.70 -7.19
N PRO A 199 26.21 10.35 -8.48
CA PRO A 199 25.28 10.70 -9.55
C PRO A 199 23.91 10.02 -9.41
N ARG A 200 23.84 8.80 -8.80
CA ARG A 200 22.57 8.12 -8.51
C ARG A 200 21.78 8.85 -7.44
N TRP A 201 22.47 9.29 -6.38
CA TRP A 201 21.84 10.03 -5.28
C TRP A 201 21.39 11.41 -5.71
N GLU A 202 22.12 12.04 -6.62
CA GLU A 202 21.71 13.29 -7.23
C GLU A 202 20.38 13.11 -8.01
N LEU A 203 20.23 12.04 -8.78
CA LEU A 203 18.98 11.72 -9.46
C LEU A 203 17.85 11.38 -8.46
N VAL A 204 18.13 10.58 -7.42
CA VAL A 204 17.15 10.22 -6.37
C VAL A 204 16.61 11.48 -5.70
N ASN A 205 17.49 12.38 -5.25
CA ASN A 205 17.09 13.64 -4.62
C ASN A 205 16.28 14.50 -5.59
N TYR A 206 16.69 14.57 -6.86
CA TYR A 206 15.97 15.33 -7.88
C TYR A 206 14.55 14.79 -8.12
N ILE A 207 14.38 13.47 -8.16
CA ILE A 207 13.04 12.85 -8.28
C ILE A 207 12.22 13.12 -7.01
N LEU A 208 12.79 12.94 -5.82
CA LEU A 208 12.10 13.17 -4.54
C LEU A 208 11.60 14.61 -4.40
N ASP A 209 12.37 15.60 -4.90
CA ASP A 209 11.97 17.02 -4.90
C ASP A 209 10.77 17.31 -5.81
N LYS A 210 10.57 16.51 -6.86
CA LYS A 210 9.50 16.69 -7.85
C LYS A 210 8.29 15.79 -7.60
N LEU A 211 8.50 14.66 -6.94
CA LEU A 211 7.44 13.70 -6.61
C LEU A 211 6.61 14.25 -5.43
N PRO A 212 5.26 14.13 -5.47
CA PRO A 212 4.41 14.49 -4.33
C PRO A 212 4.94 13.92 -3.01
N GLU A 213 4.88 14.71 -1.96
CA GLU A 213 5.52 14.39 -0.67
C GLU A 213 4.99 13.10 -0.04
N ASP A 214 3.72 12.78 -0.30
CA ASP A 214 3.04 11.60 0.19
C ASP A 214 3.26 10.35 -0.70
N ARG A 215 4.11 10.43 -1.73
CA ARG A 215 4.46 9.30 -2.60
C ARG A 215 5.88 8.81 -2.35
N GLN A 216 6.05 7.50 -2.44
CA GLN A 216 7.34 6.85 -2.23
C GLN A 216 8.06 6.59 -3.56
N LEU A 217 9.39 6.53 -3.49
CA LEU A 217 10.32 6.24 -4.59
C LEU A 217 10.98 4.89 -4.35
N GLY A 218 10.74 3.90 -5.23
CA GLY A 218 11.26 2.55 -5.09
C GLY A 218 12.72 2.42 -5.52
N LEU A 219 13.54 1.79 -4.69
CA LEU A 219 14.92 1.39 -4.99
C LEU A 219 15.01 -0.13 -5.18
N ARG A 220 15.82 -0.56 -6.15
CA ARG A 220 15.90 -1.97 -6.62
C ARG A 220 16.48 -2.95 -5.60
N THR A 221 17.37 -2.49 -4.72
CA THR A 221 18.05 -3.35 -3.74
C THR A 221 18.16 -2.68 -2.39
N PRO A 222 18.28 -3.45 -1.28
CA PRO A 222 18.51 -2.89 0.04
C PRO A 222 19.84 -2.13 0.12
N THR A 223 20.88 -2.63 -0.57
CA THR A 223 22.18 -1.95 -0.67
C THR A 223 22.03 -0.50 -1.09
N PHE A 224 21.16 -0.20 -2.06
CA PHE A 224 20.98 1.17 -2.54
C PHE A 224 20.40 2.07 -1.46
N LYS A 225 19.34 1.67 -0.76
CA LYS A 225 18.81 2.48 0.35
C LYS A 225 19.83 2.65 1.48
N MET A 226 20.49 1.58 1.89
CA MET A 226 21.50 1.63 2.95
C MET A 226 22.67 2.57 2.59
N ARG A 227 23.15 2.52 1.35
CA ARG A 227 24.20 3.43 0.86
C ARG A 227 23.73 4.88 0.77
N TYR A 228 22.50 5.10 0.30
CA TYR A 228 21.90 6.43 0.30
C TYR A 228 21.86 7.02 1.71
N LEU A 229 21.39 6.26 2.69
CA LEU A 229 21.33 6.69 4.09
C LEU A 229 22.72 6.98 4.64
N GLN A 230 23.70 6.11 4.39
CA GLN A 230 25.09 6.30 4.81
C GLN A 230 25.67 7.64 4.31
N MET A 231 25.41 8.00 3.05
CA MET A 231 25.96 9.21 2.43
C MET A 231 25.20 10.49 2.79
N ASN A 232 23.90 10.38 3.16
CA ASN A 232 23.03 11.54 3.41
C ASN A 232 22.63 11.73 4.89
N GLY A 233 23.30 11.13 5.82
CA GLY A 233 22.98 11.32 7.25
C GLY A 233 23.69 10.38 8.18
N GLY A 234 24.29 9.34 7.64
CA GLY A 234 25.10 8.36 8.38
C GLY A 234 24.34 7.31 9.17
N ASP A 235 23.02 7.46 9.37
CA ASP A 235 22.19 6.47 10.07
C ASP A 235 21.63 5.45 9.10
N VAL A 236 22.18 4.22 9.12
CA VAL A 236 21.80 3.10 8.26
C VAL A 236 20.82 2.17 8.99
N THR A 237 20.03 2.67 9.93
CA THR A 237 18.97 1.90 10.57
C THR A 237 17.73 1.80 9.69
N PRO A 238 16.95 0.71 9.77
CA PRO A 238 15.64 0.63 9.15
C PRO A 238 14.72 1.76 9.65
N LEU A 239 13.67 2.06 8.88
CA LEU A 239 12.69 3.08 9.25
C LEU A 239 11.93 2.66 10.53
N ALA A 240 11.97 3.51 11.54
CA ALA A 240 11.22 3.32 12.77
C ALA A 240 9.79 3.90 12.66
N GLU A 241 8.87 3.45 13.51
CA GLU A 241 7.47 3.91 13.51
C GLU A 241 7.32 5.42 13.57
N HIS A 242 8.06 6.09 14.46
CA HIS A 242 8.00 7.55 14.61
C HIS A 242 8.61 8.35 13.44
N GLU A 243 9.36 7.70 12.56
CA GLU A 243 9.90 8.27 11.32
C GLU A 243 8.98 8.03 10.13
N ALA A 244 8.04 7.07 10.26
CA ALA A 244 7.16 6.67 9.16
C ALA A 244 6.27 7.84 8.70
N TYR A 245 6.14 7.98 7.38
CA TYR A 245 5.25 8.95 6.72
C TYR A 245 5.56 10.43 7.03
N THR A 246 6.78 10.76 7.46
CA THR A 246 7.21 12.12 7.82
C THR A 246 7.66 12.98 6.62
N GLY A 247 7.57 12.47 5.39
CA GLY A 247 8.01 13.17 4.18
C GLY A 247 9.54 13.20 3.99
N THR A 248 10.33 12.71 4.96
CA THR A 248 11.79 12.61 4.82
C THR A 248 12.19 11.62 3.72
N ALA A 249 13.37 11.80 3.13
CA ALA A 249 13.87 10.86 2.12
C ALA A 249 13.93 9.42 2.65
N LYS A 250 14.34 9.20 3.92
CA LYS A 250 14.34 7.87 4.56
C LYS A 250 12.96 7.24 4.54
N ALA A 251 11.91 7.98 4.88
CA ALA A 251 10.52 7.52 4.90
C ALA A 251 9.90 7.34 3.51
N ARG A 252 10.42 8.06 2.50
CA ARG A 252 9.92 8.03 1.13
C ARG A 252 10.65 7.06 0.21
N LEU A 253 11.80 6.52 0.62
CA LEU A 253 12.50 5.48 -0.15
C LEU A 253 11.95 4.11 0.22
N CYS A 254 11.31 3.45 -0.75
CA CYS A 254 10.75 2.11 -0.62
C CYS A 254 11.52 1.09 -1.46
N ALA A 255 11.07 -0.16 -1.48
CA ALA A 255 11.79 -1.29 -2.06
C ALA A 255 11.04 -1.97 -3.20
N PHE A 256 11.79 -2.51 -4.16
CA PHE A 256 11.26 -3.53 -5.08
C PHE A 256 12.32 -4.57 -5.42
N ASN A 257 11.88 -5.83 -5.59
CA ASN A 257 12.73 -6.97 -5.92
C ASN A 257 12.21 -7.64 -7.20
N ASP A 258 12.89 -7.43 -8.33
CA ASP A 258 12.48 -7.98 -9.62
C ASP A 258 13.05 -9.37 -9.91
N CYS A 259 13.69 -10.02 -8.92
CA CYS A 259 14.15 -11.40 -9.02
C CYS A 259 13.80 -12.23 -7.78
N PHE A 260 12.63 -11.98 -7.20
CA PHE A 260 12.15 -12.65 -5.99
C PHE A 260 12.21 -14.18 -6.12
N LEU A 261 12.90 -14.83 -5.19
CA LEU A 261 13.08 -16.28 -5.09
C LEU A 261 13.79 -16.95 -6.29
N ALA A 262 14.49 -16.19 -7.13
CA ALA A 262 15.13 -16.74 -8.33
C ALA A 262 16.50 -17.37 -8.08
N SER A 263 17.15 -17.08 -6.95
CA SER A 263 18.39 -17.69 -6.46
C SER A 263 18.54 -17.50 -4.95
N ALA A 264 19.66 -17.88 -4.36
CA ALA A 264 19.94 -17.68 -2.93
C ALA A 264 20.01 -16.18 -2.56
N ASP A 265 20.48 -15.35 -3.48
CA ASP A 265 20.65 -13.89 -3.36
C ASP A 265 19.66 -13.10 -4.22
N ASP A 266 18.62 -13.77 -4.75
CA ASP A 266 17.65 -13.23 -5.68
C ASP A 266 18.32 -12.51 -6.87
N VAL A 267 19.26 -13.24 -7.51
CA VAL A 267 20.05 -12.80 -8.69
C VAL A 267 20.70 -11.43 -8.45
N GLY A 268 21.42 -11.31 -7.32
CA GLY A 268 22.18 -10.12 -6.94
C GLY A 268 21.34 -8.99 -6.34
N THR A 269 20.09 -9.24 -5.97
CA THR A 269 19.30 -8.30 -5.18
C THR A 269 19.95 -8.09 -3.80
N TYR A 270 20.46 -9.16 -3.21
CA TYR A 270 21.20 -9.12 -1.95
C TYR A 270 22.70 -9.26 -2.19
N SER A 271 23.47 -8.23 -1.84
CA SER A 271 24.94 -8.27 -1.84
C SER A 271 25.48 -8.90 -0.56
N ASN A 272 24.80 -8.68 0.56
CA ASN A 272 25.05 -9.29 1.86
C ASN A 272 23.73 -9.61 2.54
N ALA A 273 23.18 -10.78 2.25
CA ALA A 273 21.87 -11.20 2.70
C ALA A 273 21.74 -11.25 4.24
N GLU A 274 22.83 -11.52 4.99
CA GLU A 274 22.81 -11.55 6.45
C GLU A 274 22.49 -10.19 7.09
N VAL A 275 22.86 -9.10 6.43
CA VAL A 275 22.59 -7.73 6.88
C VAL A 275 21.36 -7.14 6.21
N GLU A 276 21.21 -7.39 4.92
CA GLU A 276 20.23 -6.72 4.07
C GLU A 276 18.81 -7.29 4.21
N ARG A 277 18.67 -8.59 4.50
CA ARG A 277 17.36 -9.20 4.75
C ARG A 277 16.74 -8.69 6.06
N PRO A 278 17.44 -8.67 7.21
CA PRO A 278 16.91 -8.06 8.42
C PRO A 278 16.59 -6.57 8.27
N PHE A 279 17.41 -5.81 7.49
CA PHE A 279 17.11 -4.41 7.20
C PHE A 279 15.76 -4.27 6.47
N TRP A 280 15.52 -5.04 5.41
CA TRP A 280 14.24 -4.98 4.69
C TRP A 280 13.07 -5.47 5.54
N ALA A 281 13.24 -6.50 6.37
CA ALA A 281 12.19 -7.00 7.25
C ALA A 281 11.64 -5.91 8.20
N GLU A 282 12.49 -4.99 8.66
CA GLU A 282 12.06 -3.88 9.51
C GLU A 282 11.61 -2.66 8.70
N ASP A 283 12.36 -2.27 7.66
CA ASP A 283 12.12 -1.08 6.85
C ASP A 283 10.79 -1.11 6.08
N THR A 284 10.43 -2.28 5.57
CA THR A 284 9.21 -2.48 4.78
C THR A 284 7.93 -2.57 5.61
N LYS A 285 8.01 -2.50 6.93
CA LYS A 285 6.83 -2.29 7.79
C LYS A 285 6.10 -1.00 7.43
N TYR A 286 6.85 0.04 7.02
CA TYR A 286 6.34 1.38 6.79
C TYR A 286 6.60 1.90 5.36
N THR A 287 7.15 1.05 4.49
CA THR A 287 7.40 1.40 3.09
C THR A 287 6.91 0.30 2.15
N PHE A 288 6.57 0.67 0.91
CA PHE A 288 6.18 -0.32 -0.10
C PHE A 288 7.27 -1.36 -0.35
N MET A 289 6.84 -2.61 -0.51
CA MET A 289 7.63 -3.70 -1.04
C MET A 289 6.85 -4.40 -2.15
N GLY A 290 7.50 -4.63 -3.27
CA GLY A 290 6.91 -5.34 -4.40
C GLY A 290 7.95 -5.81 -5.39
N GLY A 291 7.54 -6.16 -6.60
CA GLY A 291 8.45 -6.62 -7.64
C GLY A 291 7.91 -7.76 -8.47
N GLU A 292 8.82 -8.65 -8.91
CA GLU A 292 8.48 -9.82 -9.73
C GLU A 292 9.43 -11.00 -9.51
N THR A 293 9.05 -12.17 -10.06
CA THR A 293 9.93 -13.33 -10.13
C THR A 293 10.63 -13.33 -11.49
N CYS A 294 11.97 -13.43 -11.56
CA CYS A 294 12.71 -13.36 -12.84
C CYS A 294 13.16 -14.72 -13.36
N GLY A 295 13.09 -15.75 -12.56
CA GLY A 295 13.54 -17.10 -12.94
C GLY A 295 13.18 -18.13 -11.89
N THR A 296 13.41 -19.41 -12.23
CA THR A 296 13.15 -20.56 -11.35
C THR A 296 14.38 -20.95 -10.56
N CYS A 297 14.18 -21.27 -9.28
CA CYS A 297 15.18 -21.91 -8.41
C CYS A 297 14.48 -23.03 -7.62
N ALA A 298 14.84 -24.27 -7.86
CA ALA A 298 14.13 -25.45 -7.36
C ALA A 298 13.90 -25.44 -5.84
N ASN A 299 14.83 -24.89 -5.06
CA ASN A 299 14.74 -24.84 -3.61
C ASN A 299 14.14 -23.53 -3.07
N ARG A 300 14.09 -22.48 -3.89
CA ARG A 300 13.64 -21.14 -3.46
C ARG A 300 12.25 -20.78 -4.00
N SER A 301 11.96 -21.05 -5.28
CA SER A 301 10.75 -20.57 -5.97
C SER A 301 9.44 -21.24 -5.54
N LYS A 302 9.45 -22.05 -4.46
CA LYS A 302 8.27 -22.74 -3.95
C LYS A 302 7.27 -21.77 -3.32
N GLY A 303 5.97 -22.06 -3.46
CA GLY A 303 4.90 -21.24 -2.88
C GLY A 303 4.96 -21.10 -1.36
N GLU A 304 5.47 -22.12 -0.65
CA GLU A 304 5.69 -22.04 0.80
C GLU A 304 6.69 -20.93 1.16
N ASN A 305 7.84 -20.88 0.45
CA ASN A 305 8.83 -19.83 0.65
C ASN A 305 8.27 -18.45 0.25
N ALA A 306 7.49 -18.40 -0.83
CA ALA A 306 6.85 -17.16 -1.25
C ALA A 306 5.94 -16.58 -0.16
N VAL A 307 5.06 -17.39 0.42
CA VAL A 307 4.18 -16.96 1.52
C VAL A 307 4.97 -16.50 2.73
N LYS A 308 6.03 -17.24 3.10
CA LYS A 308 6.88 -16.90 4.24
C LYS A 308 7.60 -15.57 4.03
N GLU A 309 8.32 -15.42 2.91
CA GLU A 309 9.13 -14.22 2.65
C GLU A 309 8.27 -13.00 2.29
N MET A 310 7.10 -13.19 1.66
CA MET A 310 6.14 -12.09 1.48
C MET A 310 5.60 -11.56 2.81
N ALA A 311 5.40 -12.43 3.80
CA ALA A 311 5.01 -12.00 5.15
C ALA A 311 6.17 -11.32 5.88
N GLU A 312 7.39 -11.85 5.76
CA GLU A 312 8.59 -11.32 6.42
C GLU A 312 8.98 -9.93 5.91
N TYR A 313 8.82 -9.68 4.58
CA TYR A 313 9.19 -8.41 3.94
C TYR A 313 7.99 -7.56 3.53
N HIS A 314 6.83 -7.78 4.10
CA HIS A 314 5.62 -6.95 3.95
C HIS A 314 5.24 -6.65 2.48
N TRP A 315 5.16 -7.68 1.63
CA TRP A 315 4.88 -7.52 0.21
C TRP A 315 3.49 -6.93 -0.04
N THR A 316 3.47 -5.80 -0.71
CA THR A 316 2.24 -5.10 -1.11
C THR A 316 1.72 -5.58 -2.45
N TYR A 317 2.62 -5.79 -3.44
CA TYR A 317 2.24 -6.19 -4.79
C TYR A 317 3.29 -7.09 -5.43
N ILE A 318 2.85 -7.87 -6.46
CA ILE A 318 3.76 -8.65 -7.31
C ILE A 318 3.24 -8.69 -8.75
N ASN A 319 4.16 -8.74 -9.72
CA ASN A 319 3.85 -8.85 -11.13
C ASN A 319 3.23 -10.23 -11.45
N ARG A 320 2.03 -10.26 -12.04
CA ARG A 320 1.36 -11.49 -12.47
C ARG A 320 1.88 -12.04 -13.80
N ASP A 321 2.61 -11.22 -14.55
CA ASP A 321 3.00 -11.54 -15.91
C ASP A 321 4.39 -12.19 -16.00
N TYR A 322 5.14 -12.20 -14.89
CA TYR A 322 6.52 -12.68 -14.84
C TYR A 322 6.90 -13.25 -13.46
N HIS A 323 7.53 -14.38 -13.34
CA HIS A 323 7.87 -15.46 -14.27
C HIS A 323 6.80 -16.56 -14.26
N LYS A 324 6.30 -16.97 -15.41
CA LYS A 324 5.14 -17.87 -15.51
C LYS A 324 5.33 -19.22 -14.83
N ASP A 325 6.51 -19.85 -14.97
CA ASP A 325 6.73 -21.17 -14.36
C ASP A 325 6.74 -21.10 -12.83
N VAL A 326 7.22 -19.99 -12.26
CA VAL A 326 7.17 -19.75 -10.80
C VAL A 326 5.73 -19.58 -10.36
N LEU A 327 4.96 -18.70 -11.03
CA LEU A 327 3.55 -18.45 -10.70
C LEU A 327 2.69 -19.71 -10.84
N ASN A 328 2.93 -20.50 -11.90
CA ASN A 328 2.25 -21.78 -12.10
C ASN A 328 2.59 -22.76 -10.96
N SER A 329 3.85 -22.81 -10.50
CA SER A 329 4.24 -23.66 -9.38
C SER A 329 3.52 -23.30 -8.07
N TRP A 330 3.23 -22.02 -7.85
CA TRP A 330 2.43 -21.58 -6.70
C TRP A 330 0.95 -21.97 -6.84
N PHE A 331 0.42 -21.93 -8.06
CA PHE A 331 -0.93 -22.38 -8.36
C PHE A 331 -1.07 -23.90 -8.14
N ASP A 332 -0.18 -24.69 -8.74
CA ASP A 332 -0.17 -26.15 -8.64
C ASP A 332 0.08 -26.64 -7.20
N GLY A 333 0.88 -25.88 -6.44
CA GLY A 333 1.12 -26.13 -5.01
C GLY A 333 0.01 -25.67 -4.07
N GLY A 334 -1.06 -25.05 -4.57
CA GLY A 334 -2.20 -24.57 -3.76
C GLY A 334 -1.99 -23.25 -3.01
N TYR A 335 -0.86 -22.55 -3.24
CA TYR A 335 -0.53 -21.31 -2.53
C TYR A 335 -1.10 -20.04 -3.17
N MET A 336 -1.50 -20.10 -4.45
CA MET A 336 -1.90 -18.90 -5.22
C MET A 336 -3.05 -18.12 -4.58
N ASN A 337 -4.08 -18.80 -4.08
CA ASN A 337 -5.22 -18.13 -3.44
C ASN A 337 -4.83 -17.46 -2.11
N GLN A 338 -3.94 -18.09 -1.32
CA GLN A 338 -3.41 -17.48 -0.11
C GLN A 338 -2.60 -16.23 -0.43
N ILE A 339 -1.74 -16.26 -1.45
CA ILE A 339 -0.96 -15.11 -1.91
C ILE A 339 -1.88 -13.99 -2.40
N LYS A 340 -2.88 -14.28 -3.24
CA LYS A 340 -3.87 -13.29 -3.72
C LYS A 340 -4.62 -12.60 -2.58
N ARG A 341 -5.02 -13.36 -1.56
CA ARG A 341 -5.73 -12.80 -0.40
C ARG A 341 -4.84 -11.91 0.46
N ARG A 342 -3.57 -12.27 0.64
CA ARG A 342 -2.68 -11.67 1.62
C ARG A 342 -1.71 -10.61 1.09
N LEU A 343 -1.45 -10.52 -0.22
CA LEU A 343 -0.64 -9.42 -0.78
C LEU A 343 -1.21 -8.07 -0.34
N GLY A 344 -0.35 -7.22 0.22
CA GLY A 344 -0.74 -5.95 0.82
C GLY A 344 -1.57 -6.15 2.10
N TYR A 345 -2.37 -5.15 2.43
CA TYR A 345 -3.28 -5.20 3.60
C TYR A 345 -4.51 -6.07 3.32
N ARG A 346 -5.07 -6.64 4.41
CA ARG A 346 -6.37 -7.32 4.42
C ARG A 346 -6.99 -7.16 5.79
N PHE A 347 -7.86 -6.18 5.94
CA PHE A 347 -8.52 -5.89 7.21
C PHE A 347 -9.73 -6.77 7.41
N VAL A 348 -9.82 -7.38 8.59
CA VAL A 348 -10.95 -8.19 9.06
C VAL A 348 -11.50 -7.54 10.33
N LEU A 349 -12.79 -7.28 10.35
CA LEU A 349 -13.52 -6.82 11.53
C LEU A 349 -13.98 -8.05 12.32
N ASP A 350 -13.51 -8.21 13.54
CA ASP A 350 -13.92 -9.33 14.40
C ASP A 350 -15.19 -9.00 15.17
N LYS A 351 -15.22 -7.80 15.78
CA LYS A 351 -16.38 -7.36 16.56
C LYS A 351 -16.50 -5.85 16.63
N ALA A 352 -17.71 -5.37 16.91
CA ALA A 352 -18.02 -3.99 17.22
C ALA A 352 -18.85 -3.89 18.50
N ILE A 353 -18.62 -2.84 19.28
CA ILE A 353 -19.36 -2.53 20.50
C ILE A 353 -19.85 -1.09 20.38
N PRO A 354 -21.12 -0.85 19.98
CA PRO A 354 -21.70 0.47 19.88
C PRO A 354 -22.14 1.03 21.25
N SER A 355 -22.26 2.35 21.36
CA SER A 355 -22.94 3.00 22.50
C SER A 355 -24.37 2.50 22.67
N GLU A 356 -24.81 2.32 23.89
CA GLU A 356 -26.19 1.94 24.20
C GLU A 356 -27.15 3.13 23.99
N ALA A 357 -28.26 2.88 23.29
CA ALA A 357 -29.43 3.74 23.12
C ALA A 357 -29.16 5.26 23.06
N PRO A 358 -28.30 5.77 22.15
CA PRO A 358 -28.03 7.19 22.06
C PRO A 358 -29.26 7.92 21.49
N LYS A 359 -29.40 9.22 21.84
CA LYS A 359 -30.41 10.14 21.27
C LYS A 359 -29.78 11.10 20.30
N ALA A 360 -30.62 11.77 19.51
CA ALA A 360 -30.17 12.91 18.72
C ALA A 360 -29.45 13.95 19.61
N GLY A 361 -28.31 14.45 19.17
CA GLY A 361 -27.49 15.36 19.94
C GLY A 361 -26.53 14.70 20.95
N ASP A 362 -26.59 13.39 21.18
CA ASP A 362 -25.66 12.70 22.06
C ASP A 362 -24.29 12.45 21.42
N ASN A 363 -23.32 12.11 22.26
CA ASN A 363 -22.06 11.55 21.81
C ASN A 363 -22.28 10.06 21.53
N TYR A 364 -21.95 9.63 20.33
CA TYR A 364 -21.94 8.23 19.93
C TYR A 364 -20.50 7.73 19.86
N THR A 365 -20.27 6.54 20.37
CA THR A 365 -18.98 5.85 20.29
C THR A 365 -19.21 4.40 19.86
N ILE A 366 -18.38 3.91 18.96
CA ILE A 366 -18.33 2.49 18.62
C ILE A 366 -16.87 2.01 18.64
N PHE A 367 -16.62 0.92 19.37
CA PHE A 367 -15.31 0.27 19.43
C PHE A 367 -15.29 -0.85 18.41
N LEU A 368 -14.28 -0.87 17.57
CA LEU A 368 -14.05 -1.92 16.57
C LEU A 368 -12.79 -2.70 16.94
N THR A 369 -12.85 -4.01 16.86
CA THR A 369 -11.67 -4.87 16.93
C THR A 369 -11.36 -5.35 15.51
N LEU A 370 -10.23 -4.90 14.95
CA LEU A 370 -9.79 -5.17 13.58
C LEU A 370 -8.49 -5.97 13.59
N ARG A 371 -8.35 -6.94 12.68
CA ARG A 371 -7.07 -7.59 12.36
C ARG A 371 -6.62 -7.23 10.95
N ASN A 372 -5.32 -7.04 10.77
CA ASN A 372 -4.73 -7.04 9.43
C ASN A 372 -4.10 -8.42 9.17
N VAL A 373 -4.78 -9.25 8.39
CA VAL A 373 -4.32 -10.60 8.03
C VAL A 373 -3.56 -10.64 6.69
N GLY A 374 -3.28 -9.47 6.12
CA GLY A 374 -2.44 -9.30 4.93
C GLY A 374 -0.95 -9.51 5.20
N PHE A 375 -0.13 -9.28 4.20
CA PHE A 375 1.34 -9.29 4.35
C PHE A 375 1.90 -7.92 4.71
N ALA A 376 1.20 -6.83 4.37
CA ALA A 376 1.65 -5.46 4.55
C ALA A 376 0.58 -4.58 5.18
N SER A 377 0.97 -3.36 5.57
CA SER A 377 0.05 -2.30 5.93
C SER A 377 -0.33 -1.45 4.70
N LEU A 378 -1.09 -0.39 4.92
CA LEU A 378 -1.24 0.72 3.98
C LEU A 378 0.01 1.59 4.02
N HIS A 379 0.35 2.24 2.90
CA HIS A 379 1.49 3.16 2.88
C HIS A 379 1.13 4.54 2.34
N ASN A 380 0.09 4.66 1.50
CA ASN A 380 -0.44 5.97 1.10
C ASN A 380 -1.51 6.45 2.09
N PRO A 381 -1.70 7.77 2.23
CA PRO A 381 -2.71 8.34 3.13
C PRO A 381 -4.12 7.82 2.83
N ARG A 382 -4.92 7.62 3.89
CA ARG A 382 -6.31 7.21 3.77
C ARG A 382 -7.14 7.74 4.93
N ALA A 383 -8.32 8.25 4.62
CA ALA A 383 -9.23 8.73 5.66
C ALA A 383 -9.95 7.56 6.35
N VAL A 384 -10.38 7.79 7.58
CA VAL A 384 -11.27 6.91 8.34
C VAL A 384 -12.52 7.72 8.70
N GLU A 385 -13.70 7.22 8.34
CA GLU A 385 -14.95 7.93 8.53
C GLU A 385 -16.01 7.02 9.16
N LEU A 386 -16.71 7.56 10.15
CA LEU A 386 -17.95 6.98 10.67
C LEU A 386 -19.11 7.65 9.94
N VAL A 387 -19.92 6.85 9.24
CA VAL A 387 -21.01 7.36 8.39
C VAL A 387 -22.35 6.83 8.88
N PHE A 388 -23.33 7.73 8.97
CA PHE A 388 -24.72 7.40 9.25
C PHE A 388 -25.55 7.71 8.01
N VAL A 389 -26.26 6.71 7.48
CA VAL A 389 -27.14 6.87 6.32
C VAL A 389 -28.57 6.58 6.73
N SER A 390 -29.49 7.52 6.51
CA SER A 390 -30.90 7.31 6.82
C SER A 390 -31.49 6.18 5.98
N LYS A 391 -32.17 5.22 6.63
CA LYS A 391 -32.83 4.10 5.93
C LYS A 391 -34.05 4.57 5.14
N ASN A 392 -34.71 5.66 5.57
CA ASN A 392 -35.89 6.22 4.91
C ASN A 392 -35.52 7.14 3.74
N ASP A 393 -34.34 7.78 3.78
CA ASP A 393 -33.82 8.64 2.74
C ASP A 393 -32.30 8.47 2.60
N PRO A 394 -31.82 7.61 1.71
CA PRO A 394 -30.39 7.34 1.53
C PRO A 394 -29.56 8.56 1.05
N THR A 395 -30.21 9.64 0.62
CA THR A 395 -29.51 10.91 0.30
C THR A 395 -29.11 11.68 1.54
N LYS A 396 -29.78 11.42 2.68
CA LYS A 396 -29.48 12.02 3.97
C LYS A 396 -28.42 11.22 4.67
N LYS A 397 -27.18 11.73 4.66
CA LYS A 397 -26.02 11.10 5.31
C LYS A 397 -25.30 12.11 6.22
N PHE A 398 -24.72 11.61 7.30
CA PHE A 398 -23.86 12.35 8.22
C PHE A 398 -22.51 11.65 8.27
N VAL A 399 -21.43 12.39 7.99
CA VAL A 399 -20.06 11.86 7.91
C VAL A 399 -19.21 12.50 8.99
N TYR A 400 -18.57 11.66 9.80
CA TYR A 400 -17.68 12.09 10.88
C TYR A 400 -16.28 11.54 10.64
N LYS A 401 -15.37 12.42 10.20
CA LYS A 401 -13.95 12.07 10.01
C LYS A 401 -13.33 11.75 11.37
N GLN A 402 -12.50 10.72 11.40
CA GLN A 402 -11.78 10.29 12.59
C GLN A 402 -10.32 10.75 12.50
N ASP A 403 -9.78 11.21 13.63
CA ASP A 403 -8.38 11.58 13.76
C ASP A 403 -7.55 10.33 14.08
N MET A 404 -7.29 9.52 13.06
CA MET A 404 -6.47 8.31 13.14
C MET A 404 -5.88 7.96 11.77
N ASP A 405 -4.78 7.23 11.78
CA ASP A 405 -4.06 6.82 10.58
C ASP A 405 -4.08 5.30 10.41
N PRO A 406 -4.83 4.75 9.44
CA PRO A 406 -4.93 3.31 9.23
C PRO A 406 -3.64 2.69 8.65
N ARG A 407 -2.62 3.49 8.30
CA ARG A 407 -1.30 2.99 7.90
C ARG A 407 -0.58 2.27 9.04
N PHE A 408 -0.98 2.55 10.28
CA PHE A 408 -0.48 1.87 11.49
C PHE A 408 -1.32 0.66 11.93
N TRP A 409 -2.27 0.19 11.12
CA TRP A 409 -2.94 -1.10 11.34
C TRP A 409 -2.06 -2.21 10.77
N MET A 410 -1.11 -2.65 11.60
CA MET A 410 0.03 -3.47 11.16
C MET A 410 -0.37 -4.92 10.85
N PRO A 411 0.31 -5.58 9.88
CA PRO A 411 0.06 -6.98 9.55
C PRO A 411 0.38 -7.91 10.73
N GLY A 412 -0.52 -8.90 10.95
CA GLY A 412 -0.40 -9.85 12.06
C GLY A 412 -0.86 -9.31 13.41
N GLU A 413 -1.30 -8.05 13.50
CA GLU A 413 -1.75 -7.41 14.72
C GLU A 413 -3.26 -7.26 14.78
N THR A 414 -3.76 -7.16 16.03
CA THR A 414 -5.13 -6.78 16.34
C THR A 414 -5.15 -5.36 16.86
N THR A 415 -5.93 -4.50 16.20
CA THR A 415 -6.06 -3.09 16.55
C THR A 415 -7.46 -2.82 17.09
N VAL A 416 -7.56 -2.13 18.21
CA VAL A 416 -8.82 -1.61 18.73
C VAL A 416 -8.98 -0.18 18.28
N VAL A 417 -9.99 0.06 17.44
CA VAL A 417 -10.30 1.36 16.86
C VAL A 417 -11.52 1.94 17.57
N THR A 418 -11.43 3.20 17.99
CA THR A 418 -12.56 3.92 18.62
C THR A 418 -13.06 5.00 17.68
N LEU A 419 -14.24 4.79 17.11
CA LEU A 419 -14.90 5.81 16.26
C LEU A 419 -15.87 6.62 17.10
N ARG A 420 -15.92 7.93 16.87
CA ARG A 420 -16.73 8.89 17.63
C ARG A 420 -17.52 9.82 16.71
N ALA A 421 -18.73 10.16 17.14
CA ALA A 421 -19.56 11.16 16.49
C ALA A 421 -20.30 11.98 17.55
N LYS A 422 -20.45 13.28 17.32
CA LYS A 422 -21.46 14.09 17.98
C LYS A 422 -22.68 14.07 17.07
N LEU A 423 -23.68 13.28 17.42
CA LEU A 423 -24.89 13.14 16.61
C LEU A 423 -25.56 14.50 16.41
N ASP A 424 -26.02 14.77 15.18
CA ASP A 424 -26.75 16.00 14.89
C ASP A 424 -28.12 15.96 15.59
N ASN A 425 -28.56 17.13 16.13
CA ASN A 425 -29.85 17.26 16.82
C ASN A 425 -31.06 17.00 15.90
N GLN A 426 -30.86 17.03 14.58
CA GLN A 426 -31.91 16.79 13.60
C GLN A 426 -31.97 15.32 13.14
N MET A 427 -31.11 14.47 13.68
CA MET A 427 -31.16 13.03 13.39
C MET A 427 -32.35 12.41 14.13
N ALA A 428 -33.28 11.86 13.37
CA ALA A 428 -34.41 11.10 13.89
C ALA A 428 -34.75 9.95 12.95
N GLY A 429 -35.23 8.84 13.50
CA GLY A 429 -35.56 7.64 12.76
C GLY A 429 -34.43 6.63 12.67
N GLU A 430 -34.48 5.77 11.65
CA GLU A 430 -33.54 4.66 11.48
C GLU A 430 -32.35 5.02 10.59
N TYR A 431 -31.15 4.66 11.03
CA TYR A 431 -29.89 4.86 10.32
C TYR A 431 -29.10 3.56 10.23
N GLY A 432 -28.51 3.29 9.08
CA GLY A 432 -27.38 2.38 8.98
C GLY A 432 -26.10 3.10 9.43
N VAL A 433 -25.27 2.43 10.21
CA VAL A 433 -23.97 2.93 10.70
C VAL A 433 -22.86 2.19 9.97
N TYR A 434 -21.94 2.93 9.38
CA TYR A 434 -20.91 2.38 8.48
C TYR A 434 -19.50 2.88 8.82
N LEU A 435 -18.52 2.04 8.56
CA LEU A 435 -17.12 2.44 8.41
C LEU A 435 -16.86 2.72 6.93
N ASN A 436 -16.37 3.91 6.61
CA ASN A 436 -15.83 4.25 5.31
C ASN A 436 -14.32 4.47 5.40
N LEU A 437 -13.57 3.85 4.48
CA LEU A 437 -12.14 4.00 4.30
C LEU A 437 -11.88 4.48 2.86
N PRO A 438 -12.27 5.72 2.53
CA PRO A 438 -12.20 6.26 1.18
C PRO A 438 -10.76 6.56 0.78
N ASP A 439 -10.53 6.86 -0.49
CA ASP A 439 -9.27 7.47 -0.92
C ASP A 439 -9.09 8.85 -0.28
N ALA A 440 -7.82 9.24 -0.04
CA ALA A 440 -7.52 10.53 0.58
C ALA A 440 -7.77 11.73 -0.37
N TYR A 441 -7.82 11.47 -1.67
CA TYR A 441 -8.02 12.52 -2.69
C TYR A 441 -9.49 12.71 -2.99
N ASP A 442 -9.96 13.94 -2.92
CA ASP A 442 -11.38 14.33 -3.10
C ASP A 442 -11.98 13.79 -4.41
N ILE A 443 -11.20 13.77 -5.49
CA ILE A 443 -11.65 13.29 -6.80
C ILE A 443 -11.99 11.78 -6.80
N LEU A 444 -11.43 11.00 -5.86
CA LEU A 444 -11.66 9.56 -5.70
C LEU A 444 -12.49 9.20 -4.48
N HIS A 445 -12.68 10.15 -3.55
CA HIS A 445 -13.28 9.93 -2.22
C HIS A 445 -14.64 9.21 -2.29
N ASP A 446 -15.54 9.68 -3.13
CA ASP A 446 -16.90 9.12 -3.25
C ASP A 446 -17.00 7.98 -4.30
N ASN A 447 -15.86 7.48 -4.80
CA ASN A 447 -15.85 6.39 -5.77
C ASN A 447 -15.62 5.04 -5.04
N PRO A 448 -16.62 4.13 -4.99
CA PRO A 448 -16.51 2.83 -4.30
C PRO A 448 -15.34 1.97 -4.76
N ALA A 449 -14.85 2.17 -6.00
CA ALA A 449 -13.73 1.43 -6.54
C ALA A 449 -12.40 1.72 -5.80
N PHE A 450 -12.33 2.85 -5.10
CA PHE A 450 -11.16 3.30 -4.34
C PHE A 450 -11.37 3.27 -2.83
N SER A 451 -12.57 2.88 -2.34
CA SER A 451 -12.79 2.61 -0.92
C SER A 451 -12.31 1.20 -0.54
N ILE A 452 -11.91 1.02 0.71
CA ILE A 452 -11.46 -0.27 1.22
C ILE A 452 -12.65 -1.08 1.72
N ARG A 453 -12.86 -2.25 1.12
CA ARG A 453 -13.76 -3.30 1.61
C ARG A 453 -13.04 -4.11 2.69
N LEU A 454 -13.64 -4.27 3.86
CA LEU A 454 -13.20 -5.22 4.87
C LEU A 454 -13.45 -6.66 4.38
N ALA A 455 -12.60 -7.57 4.82
CA ALA A 455 -12.68 -8.98 4.42
C ALA A 455 -13.68 -9.76 5.29
N ASN A 456 -14.92 -9.27 5.32
CA ASN A 456 -16.03 -9.86 6.06
C ASN A 456 -17.22 -10.18 5.13
N GLU A 457 -18.05 -11.11 5.55
CA GLU A 457 -19.29 -11.46 4.88
C GLU A 457 -20.36 -10.39 5.13
N ASP A 458 -21.18 -10.10 4.12
CA ASP A 458 -22.46 -9.36 4.18
C ASP A 458 -22.40 -7.92 4.75
N ILE A 459 -21.22 -7.29 4.86
CA ILE A 459 -21.10 -5.91 5.36
C ILE A 459 -20.81 -4.87 4.28
N TRP A 460 -20.40 -5.28 3.08
CA TRP A 460 -20.00 -4.35 2.02
C TRP A 460 -21.19 -3.86 1.20
N ASP A 461 -21.32 -2.55 1.07
CA ASP A 461 -22.24 -1.92 0.13
C ASP A 461 -21.50 -1.48 -1.15
N GLU A 462 -21.73 -2.17 -2.25
CA GLU A 462 -21.08 -1.91 -3.54
C GLU A 462 -21.41 -0.53 -4.14
N LYS A 463 -22.55 0.07 -3.76
CA LYS A 463 -22.98 1.37 -4.31
C LYS A 463 -22.26 2.54 -3.64
N THR A 464 -22.05 2.45 -2.35
CA THR A 464 -21.45 3.53 -1.55
C THR A 464 -19.97 3.31 -1.27
N GLY A 465 -19.49 2.07 -1.27
CA GLY A 465 -18.15 1.72 -0.82
C GLY A 465 -18.02 1.70 0.71
N TYR A 466 -19.12 1.54 1.43
CA TYR A 466 -19.15 1.55 2.88
C TYR A 466 -19.22 0.11 3.45
N ASN A 467 -18.64 -0.07 4.64
CA ASN A 467 -18.72 -1.31 5.39
C ASN A 467 -19.75 -1.13 6.51
N HIS A 468 -20.87 -1.86 6.45
CA HIS A 468 -21.95 -1.79 7.43
C HIS A 468 -21.50 -2.34 8.78
N LEU A 469 -21.69 -1.56 9.84
CA LEU A 469 -21.34 -1.94 11.21
C LEU A 469 -22.58 -2.37 12.00
N THR A 470 -23.64 -1.57 11.98
CA THR A 470 -24.87 -1.83 12.73
C THR A 470 -25.97 -0.89 12.23
N ASP A 471 -27.14 -1.06 12.80
CA ASP A 471 -28.27 -0.14 12.66
C ASP A 471 -28.47 0.65 13.96
N LEU A 472 -28.99 1.84 13.83
CA LEU A 472 -29.27 2.76 14.94
C LEU A 472 -30.66 3.37 14.77
N ILE A 473 -31.44 3.36 15.87
CA ILE A 473 -32.74 4.06 15.94
C ILE A 473 -32.57 5.23 16.88
N LEU A 474 -32.90 6.43 16.42
CA LEU A 474 -32.86 7.68 17.17
C LEU A 474 -34.31 8.21 17.36
N GLU A 475 -34.71 8.29 18.61
CA GLU A 475 -36.01 8.87 19.04
C GLU A 475 -35.97 10.39 19.18
#